data_bec5dc57b1a971077c73d737f465b43e
#
_entry.id   bec5dc57b1a971077c73d737f465b43e
#
_cell.length_a   1.000
_cell.length_b   1.000
_cell.length_c   1.000
_cell.angle_alpha   90.00
_cell.angle_beta   90.00
_cell.angle_gamma   90.00
#
_symmetry.space_group_name_H-M   'P 1'
#
loop_
_entity.id
_entity.type
_entity.pdbx_description
1 polymer ?
#
loop_
_entity_poly.entity_id
_entity_poly.type
_entity_poly.pdbx_seq_one_letter_code
_entity_poly.pdbx_strand_id
1 'polypeptide(L)'
;MIELIKKEIHMNRQRGTAVSQLTLDDDFIVPDALDDAVQILLSDGEVQIENSRIQGEKVLIRGKLVFRVLYRRESGGLQAMGGEIPFEETVNVPELSERDYTQIVWNIEDLNITMIHSRKLSAKAVLTLTVRAESRVDAQAAADVETDDAGLQVLKRSVPAATLAVRRKDIYRVREEVSVSANKPNIETILWQEMRLRDVSVRSLDGKLHLDGELSVFLIYSGEGEHTPVQWLEESIPFSGEVELSEAVEEMIPAVGVRILHAEADKKPDSDGEMREVEVEAVLELDIRLYKEESVELLSDLYSTGCEVVSEQGEVCFDRLLTRNSCKMRVGGSVSFQKPERILQICHSSGIVRLDESRPSENGLAIEGVLEVSLLYLTDDDAAPVGAISEVLPFSGTVEAEGIREDCVWQLNLGLEQLGAVMLGGGEAEVKAQLTVELLVFQPMQEEVVTSVQTQPFDLKRWEQQPGIVGYIVQPGDSLWKIAKKFHTTVDQVREMNEIDGEEAGAGARLLLIKEVTAGNCS
;
A
#
# COMPACT_ATOMS: atom_id res chain seq x y z
N MET A 1 6.84 -18.84 -42.23
CA MET A 1 5.92 -17.84 -41.60
C MET A 1 6.64 -17.22 -40.41
N ILE A 2 6.52 -15.90 -40.20
CA ILE A 2 7.12 -15.22 -39.03
C ILE A 2 6.01 -15.03 -37.99
N GLU A 3 6.21 -15.57 -36.79
CA GLU A 3 5.27 -15.41 -35.66
C GLU A 3 5.93 -14.59 -34.55
N LEU A 4 5.22 -13.57 -34.04
CA LEU A 4 5.72 -12.73 -32.98
C LEU A 4 5.49 -13.39 -31.61
N ILE A 5 6.56 -13.59 -30.86
CA ILE A 5 6.50 -14.01 -29.46
C ILE A 5 6.31 -12.76 -28.61
N LYS A 6 5.14 -12.68 -27.92
CA LYS A 6 4.78 -11.54 -27.11
C LYS A 6 5.04 -11.84 -25.64
N LYS A 7 5.54 -10.83 -24.92
CA LYS A 7 5.64 -10.81 -23.45
C LYS A 7 4.54 -9.94 -22.88
N GLU A 8 3.95 -10.39 -21.78
CA GLU A 8 2.97 -9.63 -21.00
C GLU A 8 3.67 -8.93 -19.85
N ILE A 9 3.38 -7.63 -19.69
CA ILE A 9 3.86 -6.79 -18.60
C ILE A 9 2.63 -6.34 -17.82
N HIS A 10 2.56 -6.72 -16.56
CA HIS A 10 1.42 -6.46 -15.70
C HIS A 10 1.65 -5.21 -14.86
N MET A 11 0.71 -4.28 -14.92
CA MET A 11 0.77 -3.03 -14.17
C MET A 11 -0.42 -2.89 -13.24
N ASN A 12 -0.25 -2.15 -12.14
CA ASN A 12 -1.36 -1.71 -11.30
C ASN A 12 -1.72 -0.28 -11.65
N ARG A 13 -2.98 -0.02 -11.98
CA ARG A 13 -3.48 1.33 -12.29
C ARG A 13 -4.65 1.69 -11.39
N GLN A 14 -4.57 2.85 -10.80
CA GLN A 14 -5.73 3.44 -10.14
C GLN A 14 -6.75 3.84 -11.21
N ARG A 15 -7.97 3.31 -11.12
CA ARG A 15 -9.10 3.65 -12.01
C ARG A 15 -9.82 4.88 -11.52
N GLY A 16 -10.14 4.92 -10.23
CA GLY A 16 -10.88 6.02 -9.65
C GLY A 16 -10.88 5.99 -8.14
N THR A 17 -11.26 7.12 -7.57
CA THR A 17 -11.54 7.25 -6.14
C THR A 17 -12.88 7.91 -6.00
N ALA A 18 -13.71 7.39 -5.12
CA ALA A 18 -15.01 7.99 -4.79
C ALA A 18 -15.16 8.04 -3.27
N VAL A 19 -15.81 9.09 -2.80
CA VAL A 19 -16.04 9.36 -1.39
C VAL A 19 -17.54 9.42 -1.14
N SER A 20 -18.00 8.75 -0.09
CA SER A 20 -19.36 8.89 0.42
C SER A 20 -19.34 9.20 1.90
N GLN A 21 -20.23 10.07 2.34
CA GLN A 21 -20.41 10.41 3.74
C GLN A 21 -21.80 9.98 4.18
N LEU A 22 -21.87 9.28 5.32
CA LEU A 22 -23.13 8.82 5.89
C LEU A 22 -23.22 9.20 7.37
N THR A 23 -24.44 9.42 7.82
CA THR A 23 -24.74 9.70 9.22
C THR A 23 -25.45 8.49 9.82
N LEU A 24 -24.94 8.02 10.95
CA LEU A 24 -25.52 6.95 11.75
C LEU A 24 -26.12 7.55 13.02
N ASP A 25 -27.31 7.11 13.40
CA ASP A 25 -28.01 7.57 14.61
C ASP A 25 -28.85 6.41 15.15
N ASP A 26 -28.60 6.00 16.39
CA ASP A 26 -29.40 4.98 17.07
C ASP A 26 -29.38 5.18 18.59
N ASP A 27 -30.38 4.61 19.27
CA ASP A 27 -30.56 4.69 20.70
C ASP A 27 -30.31 3.33 21.38
N PHE A 28 -29.55 3.31 22.44
CA PHE A 28 -29.14 2.12 23.17
C PHE A 28 -29.61 2.11 24.59
N ILE A 29 -30.19 1.00 25.03
CA ILE A 29 -30.62 0.80 26.41
C ILE A 29 -29.46 0.16 27.18
N VAL A 30 -29.13 0.73 28.35
CA VAL A 30 -28.19 0.12 29.29
C VAL A 30 -28.79 -1.22 29.75
N PRO A 31 -28.11 -2.37 29.52
CA PRO A 31 -28.62 -3.69 29.89
C PRO A 31 -28.99 -3.78 31.37
N ASP A 32 -30.00 -4.57 31.73
CA ASP A 32 -30.47 -4.70 33.12
C ASP A 32 -29.41 -5.26 34.07
N ALA A 33 -28.42 -5.97 33.55
CA ALA A 33 -27.28 -6.47 34.32
C ALA A 33 -26.25 -5.38 34.68
N LEU A 34 -26.34 -4.20 34.07
CA LEU A 34 -25.47 -3.06 34.31
C LEU A 34 -26.19 -1.99 35.15
N ASP A 35 -25.42 -1.25 35.95
CA ASP A 35 -25.91 -0.15 36.75
C ASP A 35 -26.28 1.09 35.92
N ASP A 36 -27.09 1.96 36.49
CA ASP A 36 -27.48 3.22 35.88
C ASP A 36 -26.27 4.13 35.63
N ALA A 37 -26.22 4.69 34.44
CA ALA A 37 -25.18 5.63 34.04
C ALA A 37 -25.46 7.03 34.62
N VAL A 38 -24.43 7.67 35.15
CA VAL A 38 -24.49 9.05 35.67
C VAL A 38 -23.75 10.01 34.76
N GLN A 39 -22.61 9.56 34.21
CA GLN A 39 -21.77 10.41 33.39
C GLN A 39 -20.91 9.53 32.44
N ILE A 40 -20.88 9.87 31.16
CA ILE A 40 -19.95 9.28 30.19
C ILE A 40 -18.59 9.93 30.39
N LEU A 41 -17.53 9.11 30.47
CA LEU A 41 -16.15 9.56 30.66
C LEU A 41 -15.33 9.39 29.39
N LEU A 42 -15.44 8.24 28.73
CA LEU A 42 -14.77 7.95 27.47
C LEU A 42 -15.78 7.36 26.48
N SER A 43 -15.61 7.70 25.23
CA SER A 43 -16.31 7.04 24.11
C SER A 43 -15.35 6.89 22.95
N ASP A 44 -15.42 5.75 22.27
CA ASP A 44 -14.63 5.45 21.06
C ASP A 44 -15.47 4.61 20.11
N GLY A 45 -15.09 4.61 18.84
CA GLY A 45 -15.78 3.88 17.80
C GLY A 45 -14.82 3.32 16.76
N GLU A 46 -15.18 2.16 16.22
CA GLU A 46 -14.47 1.47 15.17
C GLU A 46 -15.45 1.05 14.07
N VAL A 47 -15.07 1.24 12.81
CA VAL A 47 -15.85 0.77 11.67
C VAL A 47 -15.36 -0.61 11.24
N GLN A 48 -16.24 -1.57 11.23
CA GLN A 48 -15.99 -2.92 10.74
C GLN A 48 -16.71 -3.13 9.41
N ILE A 49 -15.94 -3.27 8.33
CA ILE A 49 -16.50 -3.62 7.02
C ILE A 49 -16.66 -5.14 6.95
N GLU A 50 -17.91 -5.60 6.91
CA GLU A 50 -18.24 -7.01 6.87
C GLU A 50 -18.20 -7.59 5.46
N ASN A 51 -18.64 -6.81 4.47
CA ASN A 51 -18.68 -7.24 3.07
C ASN A 51 -18.60 -6.04 2.12
N SER A 52 -17.93 -6.24 0.99
CA SER A 52 -17.96 -5.31 -0.13
C SER A 52 -18.13 -6.08 -1.45
N ARG A 53 -18.97 -5.56 -2.35
CA ARG A 53 -19.22 -6.19 -3.65
C ARG A 53 -19.27 -5.13 -4.74
N ILE A 54 -18.65 -5.44 -5.87
CA ILE A 54 -18.75 -4.64 -7.09
C ILE A 54 -20.01 -5.06 -7.84
N GLN A 55 -20.82 -4.07 -8.26
CA GLN A 55 -22.00 -4.25 -9.09
C GLN A 55 -22.03 -3.17 -10.18
N GLY A 56 -21.49 -3.49 -11.36
CA GLY A 56 -21.27 -2.51 -12.41
C GLY A 56 -20.29 -1.42 -11.93
N GLU A 57 -20.66 -0.15 -12.05
CA GLU A 57 -19.85 0.98 -11.58
C GLU A 57 -20.07 1.35 -10.11
N LYS A 58 -20.63 0.44 -9.31
CA LYS A 58 -20.95 0.69 -7.91
C LYS A 58 -20.28 -0.33 -7.00
N VAL A 59 -19.89 0.13 -5.82
CA VAL A 59 -19.45 -0.72 -4.72
C VAL A 59 -20.51 -0.69 -3.64
N LEU A 60 -21.13 -1.83 -3.38
CA LEU A 60 -22.02 -2.03 -2.25
C LEU A 60 -21.18 -2.41 -1.04
N ILE A 61 -21.26 -1.63 0.03
CA ILE A 61 -20.50 -1.79 1.26
C ILE A 61 -21.49 -2.07 2.39
N ARG A 62 -21.27 -3.17 3.10
CA ARG A 62 -21.98 -3.48 4.35
C ARG A 62 -21.00 -3.51 5.49
N GLY A 63 -21.37 -2.88 6.58
CA GLY A 63 -20.54 -2.83 7.76
C GLY A 63 -21.35 -2.39 8.98
N LYS A 64 -20.63 -2.19 10.06
CA LYS A 64 -21.18 -1.67 11.30
C LYS A 64 -20.19 -0.72 11.96
N LEU A 65 -20.70 0.27 12.62
CA LEU A 65 -19.97 1.06 13.60
C LEU A 65 -20.11 0.35 14.96
N VAL A 66 -19.01 -0.13 15.50
CA VAL A 66 -18.94 -0.67 16.86
C VAL A 66 -18.44 0.44 17.76
N PHE A 67 -19.18 0.79 18.79
CA PHE A 67 -18.76 1.80 19.74
C PHE A 67 -18.63 1.23 21.16
N ARG A 68 -17.80 1.88 21.96
CA ARG A 68 -17.59 1.58 23.38
C ARG A 68 -17.74 2.85 24.20
N VAL A 69 -18.31 2.70 25.39
CA VAL A 69 -18.53 3.79 26.35
C VAL A 69 -18.05 3.35 27.71
N LEU A 70 -17.22 4.16 28.32
CA LEU A 70 -16.87 4.05 29.74
C LEU A 70 -17.65 5.12 30.50
N TYR A 71 -18.42 4.73 31.50
CA TYR A 71 -19.26 5.63 32.29
C TYR A 71 -19.14 5.39 33.78
N ARG A 72 -19.47 6.42 34.57
CA ARG A 72 -19.59 6.34 36.03
C ARG A 72 -20.96 5.80 36.40
N ARG A 73 -20.99 4.81 37.29
CA ARG A 73 -22.23 4.20 37.85
C ARG A 73 -22.83 5.05 38.94
N GLU A 74 -24.15 4.93 39.15
CA GLU A 74 -24.82 5.55 40.29
C GLU A 74 -24.35 4.98 41.63
N SER A 75 -24.10 3.66 41.69
CA SER A 75 -23.54 2.98 42.88
C SER A 75 -22.08 3.31 43.17
N GLY A 76 -21.41 4.09 42.32
CA GLY A 76 -19.99 4.40 42.38
C GLY A 76 -19.13 3.45 41.52
N GLY A 77 -17.93 3.91 41.17
CA GLY A 77 -17.02 3.20 40.29
C GLY A 77 -17.36 3.31 38.80
N LEU A 78 -16.60 2.61 37.97
CA LEU A 78 -16.71 2.66 36.50
C LEU A 78 -17.36 1.40 35.95
N GLN A 79 -18.00 1.54 34.79
CA GLN A 79 -18.58 0.47 34.02
C GLN A 79 -18.50 0.78 32.53
N ALA A 80 -18.37 -0.26 31.72
CA ALA A 80 -18.33 -0.14 30.26
C ALA A 80 -19.55 -0.78 29.64
N MET A 81 -19.99 -0.25 28.52
CA MET A 81 -20.91 -0.87 27.60
C MET A 81 -20.50 -0.58 26.15
N GLY A 82 -20.97 -1.42 25.23
CA GLY A 82 -20.81 -1.21 23.81
C GLY A 82 -22.12 -1.38 23.05
N GLY A 83 -22.12 -0.96 21.81
CA GLY A 83 -23.21 -1.16 20.87
C GLY A 83 -22.73 -1.18 19.44
N GLU A 84 -23.61 -1.59 18.54
CA GLU A 84 -23.32 -1.69 17.11
C GLU A 84 -24.41 -1.00 16.31
N ILE A 85 -24.02 -0.17 15.34
CA ILE A 85 -24.94 0.47 14.40
C ILE A 85 -24.61 -0.08 13.00
N PRO A 86 -25.44 -0.98 12.44
CA PRO A 86 -25.22 -1.51 11.10
C PRO A 86 -25.46 -0.43 10.04
N PHE A 87 -24.74 -0.51 8.93
CA PHE A 87 -24.96 0.35 7.77
C PHE A 87 -24.78 -0.40 6.46
N GLU A 88 -25.45 0.10 5.44
CA GLU A 88 -25.27 -0.30 4.05
C GLU A 88 -25.14 0.95 3.20
N GLU A 89 -24.06 1.05 2.42
CA GLU A 89 -23.75 2.20 1.59
C GLU A 89 -23.39 1.78 0.17
N THR A 90 -23.83 2.56 -0.82
CA THR A 90 -23.54 2.32 -2.24
C THR A 90 -22.75 3.47 -2.82
N VAL A 91 -21.48 3.22 -3.11
CA VAL A 91 -20.56 4.24 -3.66
C VAL A 91 -20.41 4.04 -5.17
N ASN A 92 -20.66 5.08 -5.94
CA ASN A 92 -20.48 5.08 -7.40
C ASN A 92 -19.03 5.42 -7.74
N VAL A 93 -18.33 4.49 -8.40
CA VAL A 93 -16.95 4.66 -8.85
C VAL A 93 -16.93 4.55 -10.37
N PRO A 94 -16.71 5.65 -11.10
CA PRO A 94 -16.70 5.63 -12.56
C PRO A 94 -15.67 4.64 -13.12
N GLU A 95 -15.99 4.01 -14.24
CA GLU A 95 -15.14 3.05 -14.97
C GLU A 95 -14.77 1.79 -14.19
N LEU A 96 -15.44 1.52 -13.07
CA LEU A 96 -15.21 0.31 -12.26
C LEU A 96 -15.66 -0.94 -13.02
N SER A 97 -14.86 -2.00 -12.93
CA SER A 97 -15.13 -3.32 -13.49
C SER A 97 -15.19 -4.38 -12.38
N GLU A 98 -15.95 -5.45 -12.58
CA GLU A 98 -16.01 -6.58 -11.64
C GLU A 98 -14.67 -7.30 -11.40
N ARG A 99 -13.68 -7.04 -12.28
CA ARG A 99 -12.32 -7.60 -12.15
C ARG A 99 -11.37 -6.69 -11.37
N ASP A 100 -11.81 -5.49 -11.04
CA ASP A 100 -10.98 -4.52 -10.33
C ASP A 100 -10.90 -4.87 -8.83
N TYR A 101 -9.84 -4.41 -8.21
CA TYR A 101 -9.67 -4.49 -6.77
C TYR A 101 -10.17 -3.20 -6.13
N THR A 102 -10.90 -3.34 -5.02
CA THR A 102 -11.34 -2.18 -4.25
C THR A 102 -10.70 -2.17 -2.88
N GLN A 103 -10.19 -1.00 -2.51
CA GLN A 103 -9.74 -0.69 -1.16
C GLN A 103 -10.74 0.28 -0.55
N ILE A 104 -11.26 -0.05 0.62
CA ILE A 104 -12.18 0.79 1.37
C ILE A 104 -11.42 1.34 2.57
N VAL A 105 -11.27 2.66 2.60
CA VAL A 105 -10.72 3.40 3.73
C VAL A 105 -11.87 4.16 4.37
N TRP A 106 -11.95 4.14 5.68
CA TRP A 106 -13.00 4.82 6.41
C TRP A 106 -12.42 5.80 7.43
N ASN A 107 -13.21 6.80 7.74
CA ASN A 107 -12.95 7.79 8.77
C ASN A 107 -14.21 8.08 9.57
N ILE A 108 -14.10 8.11 10.90
CA ILE A 108 -15.13 8.64 11.78
C ILE A 108 -14.82 10.14 11.94
N GLU A 109 -15.61 10.99 11.27
CA GLU A 109 -15.45 12.45 11.34
C GLU A 109 -15.95 13.01 12.67
N ASP A 110 -17.03 12.42 13.18
CA ASP A 110 -17.61 12.77 14.47
C ASP A 110 -18.24 11.54 15.10
N LEU A 111 -18.05 11.38 16.41
CA LEU A 111 -18.74 10.37 17.22
C LEU A 111 -19.23 11.05 18.50
N ASN A 112 -20.51 11.22 18.59
CA ASN A 112 -21.15 11.86 19.75
C ASN A 112 -22.08 10.87 20.45
N ILE A 113 -21.69 10.43 21.65
CA ILE A 113 -22.49 9.55 22.49
C ILE A 113 -22.95 10.34 23.71
N THR A 114 -24.25 10.50 23.85
CA THR A 114 -24.87 11.30 24.92
C THR A 114 -25.88 10.48 25.69
N MET A 115 -26.04 10.83 26.97
CA MET A 115 -27.09 10.28 27.81
C MET A 115 -28.43 10.99 27.56
N ILE A 116 -29.47 10.22 27.18
CA ILE A 116 -30.86 10.70 27.19
C ILE A 116 -31.38 10.67 28.61
N HIS A 117 -31.13 9.57 29.34
CA HIS A 117 -31.35 9.37 30.76
C HIS A 117 -30.46 8.23 31.27
N SER A 118 -30.46 7.93 32.57
CA SER A 118 -29.53 6.98 33.21
C SER A 118 -29.49 5.57 32.59
N ARG A 119 -30.56 5.17 31.89
CA ARG A 119 -30.70 3.85 31.25
C ARG A 119 -30.73 3.92 29.72
N LYS A 120 -30.53 5.10 29.12
CA LYS A 120 -30.64 5.24 27.67
C LYS A 120 -29.58 6.20 27.10
N LEU A 121 -28.81 5.73 26.15
CA LEU A 121 -27.80 6.49 25.42
C LEU A 121 -28.28 6.71 23.98
N SER A 122 -27.89 7.85 23.40
CA SER A 122 -28.00 8.11 21.96
C SER A 122 -26.59 8.16 21.36
N ALA A 123 -26.35 7.40 20.32
CA ALA A 123 -25.09 7.37 19.59
C ALA A 123 -25.29 7.92 18.18
N LYS A 124 -24.56 8.97 17.84
CA LYS A 124 -24.57 9.63 16.53
C LYS A 124 -23.16 9.66 15.99
N ALA A 125 -23.00 9.25 14.73
CA ALA A 125 -21.71 9.29 14.08
C ALA A 125 -21.82 9.82 12.63
N VAL A 126 -20.78 10.50 12.20
CA VAL A 126 -20.58 10.86 10.79
C VAL A 126 -19.39 10.08 10.28
N LEU A 127 -19.63 9.23 9.28
CA LEU A 127 -18.62 8.38 8.66
C LEU A 127 -18.33 8.86 7.25
N THR A 128 -17.07 8.90 6.88
CA THR A 128 -16.62 9.07 5.49
C THR A 128 -16.01 7.76 5.01
N LEU A 129 -16.55 7.23 3.91
CA LEU A 129 -16.04 6.04 3.23
C LEU A 129 -15.35 6.48 1.93
N THR A 130 -14.08 6.18 1.80
CA THR A 130 -13.31 6.40 0.56
C THR A 130 -13.06 5.06 -0.11
N VAL A 131 -13.60 4.90 -1.31
CA VAL A 131 -13.39 3.71 -2.15
C VAL A 131 -12.35 4.06 -3.22
N ARG A 132 -11.24 3.33 -3.21
CA ARG A 132 -10.19 3.39 -4.24
C ARG A 132 -10.29 2.15 -5.09
N ALA A 133 -10.43 2.32 -6.40
CA ALA A 133 -10.47 1.22 -7.37
C ALA A 133 -9.12 1.12 -8.09
N GLU A 134 -8.59 -0.08 -8.14
CA GLU A 134 -7.34 -0.42 -8.83
C GLU A 134 -7.60 -1.56 -9.80
N SER A 135 -7.04 -1.48 -11.01
CA SER A 135 -7.09 -2.57 -11.98
C SER A 135 -5.70 -3.03 -12.36
N ARG A 136 -5.60 -4.32 -12.64
CA ARG A 136 -4.47 -4.86 -13.36
C ARG A 136 -4.64 -4.56 -14.85
N VAL A 137 -3.66 -3.89 -15.41
CA VAL A 137 -3.58 -3.58 -16.85
C VAL A 137 -2.42 -4.35 -17.43
N ASP A 138 -2.67 -5.09 -18.51
CA ASP A 138 -1.68 -5.91 -19.16
C ASP A 138 -1.25 -5.24 -20.47
N ALA A 139 0.05 -4.95 -20.60
CA ALA A 139 0.66 -4.49 -21.84
C ALA A 139 1.30 -5.70 -22.54
N GLN A 140 1.03 -5.88 -23.84
CA GLN A 140 1.63 -6.92 -24.66
C GLN A 140 2.65 -6.31 -25.60
N ALA A 141 3.90 -6.74 -25.51
CA ALA A 141 4.99 -6.30 -26.36
C ALA A 141 5.63 -7.48 -27.08
N ALA A 142 5.95 -7.32 -28.36
CA ALA A 142 6.76 -8.31 -29.07
C ALA A 142 8.18 -8.33 -28.47
N ALA A 143 8.61 -9.51 -28.03
CA ALA A 143 9.91 -9.74 -27.40
C ALA A 143 10.85 -10.56 -28.31
N ASP A 144 10.28 -11.43 -29.14
CA ASP A 144 11.04 -12.28 -30.04
C ASP A 144 10.20 -12.69 -31.27
N VAL A 145 10.79 -13.47 -32.12
CA VAL A 145 10.14 -14.05 -33.32
C VAL A 145 10.45 -15.54 -33.43
N GLU A 146 9.46 -16.30 -33.85
CA GLU A 146 9.63 -17.69 -34.29
C GLU A 146 9.51 -17.76 -35.80
N THR A 147 10.51 -18.36 -36.48
CA THR A 147 10.59 -18.42 -37.94
C THR A 147 11.48 -19.53 -38.43
N ASP A 148 11.18 -20.06 -39.62
CA ASP A 148 12.03 -20.97 -40.38
C ASP A 148 13.00 -20.22 -41.33
N ASP A 149 12.95 -18.87 -41.36
CA ASP A 149 13.79 -18.04 -42.22
C ASP A 149 15.18 -17.84 -41.61
N ALA A 150 16.17 -18.55 -42.12
CA ALA A 150 17.56 -18.43 -41.65
C ALA A 150 18.20 -17.07 -41.96
N GLY A 151 17.63 -16.29 -42.89
CA GLY A 151 18.08 -14.93 -43.22
C GLY A 151 17.49 -13.84 -42.39
N LEU A 152 16.58 -14.15 -41.44
CA LEU A 152 15.94 -13.15 -40.59
C LEU A 152 16.94 -12.54 -39.60
N GLN A 153 16.98 -11.22 -39.57
CA GLN A 153 17.73 -10.41 -38.61
C GLN A 153 16.75 -9.69 -37.73
N VAL A 154 17.01 -9.66 -36.42
CA VAL A 154 16.18 -9.02 -35.41
C VAL A 154 16.98 -8.00 -34.61
N LEU A 155 16.39 -6.84 -34.35
CA LEU A 155 16.94 -5.85 -33.46
C LEU A 155 16.09 -5.80 -32.17
N LYS A 156 16.72 -6.18 -31.09
CA LYS A 156 16.12 -6.14 -29.76
C LYS A 156 16.71 -5.01 -28.94
N ARG A 157 15.90 -4.44 -28.07
CA ARG A 157 16.33 -3.47 -27.07
C ARG A 157 15.90 -3.93 -25.69
N SER A 158 16.83 -3.92 -24.76
CA SER A 158 16.59 -4.26 -23.36
C SER A 158 16.16 -3.00 -22.61
N VAL A 159 15.03 -3.06 -21.94
CA VAL A 159 14.46 -1.95 -21.17
C VAL A 159 14.04 -2.42 -19.76
N PRO A 160 14.24 -1.60 -18.73
CA PRO A 160 13.78 -1.94 -17.39
C PRO A 160 12.27 -1.82 -17.30
N ALA A 161 11.61 -2.82 -16.73
CA ALA A 161 10.17 -2.82 -16.47
C ALA A 161 9.88 -3.30 -15.04
N ALA A 162 8.88 -2.70 -14.42
CA ALA A 162 8.34 -3.12 -13.12
C ALA A 162 6.99 -3.81 -13.35
N THR A 163 6.94 -5.09 -13.07
CA THR A 163 5.76 -5.93 -13.29
C THR A 163 5.09 -6.27 -11.96
N LEU A 164 3.76 -6.09 -11.87
CA LEU A 164 2.96 -6.58 -10.76
C LEU A 164 2.88 -8.11 -10.83
N ALA A 165 3.66 -8.79 -9.98
CA ALA A 165 3.72 -10.25 -9.95
C ALA A 165 2.57 -10.86 -9.14
N VAL A 166 2.25 -10.26 -7.99
CA VAL A 166 1.21 -10.76 -7.08
C VAL A 166 0.31 -9.62 -6.62
N ARG A 167 -1.00 -9.89 -6.59
CA ARG A 167 -2.02 -9.02 -6.01
C ARG A 167 -3.05 -9.89 -5.29
N ARG A 168 -3.03 -9.90 -3.95
CA ARG A 168 -4.00 -10.63 -3.15
C ARG A 168 -4.15 -10.04 -1.75
N LYS A 169 -5.21 -10.43 -1.06
CA LYS A 169 -5.39 -10.20 0.38
C LYS A 169 -5.16 -11.50 1.14
N ASP A 170 -4.60 -11.37 2.33
CA ASP A 170 -4.39 -12.48 3.26
C ASP A 170 -4.62 -12.03 4.70
N ILE A 171 -4.57 -12.94 5.65
CA ILE A 171 -4.72 -12.65 7.07
C ILE A 171 -3.55 -13.24 7.87
N TYR A 172 -3.13 -12.51 8.90
CA TYR A 172 -2.17 -12.98 9.90
C TYR A 172 -2.79 -12.84 11.29
N ARG A 173 -2.53 -13.80 12.19
CA ARG A 173 -3.07 -13.79 13.55
C ARG A 173 -1.95 -13.64 14.55
N VAL A 174 -2.11 -12.69 15.46
CA VAL A 174 -1.27 -12.51 16.64
C VAL A 174 -2.07 -13.00 17.84
N ARG A 175 -1.49 -13.87 18.64
CA ARG A 175 -2.09 -14.36 19.88
C ARG A 175 -1.00 -14.52 20.94
N GLU A 176 -1.15 -13.76 22.02
CA GLU A 176 -0.18 -13.72 23.11
C GLU A 176 -0.87 -13.57 24.47
N GLU A 177 -0.18 -13.94 25.53
CA GLU A 177 -0.63 -13.80 26.89
C GLU A 177 0.23 -12.77 27.63
N VAL A 178 -0.42 -11.83 28.30
CA VAL A 178 0.21 -10.73 29.03
C VAL A 178 -0.15 -10.83 30.49
N SER A 179 0.86 -10.81 31.38
CA SER A 179 0.63 -10.93 32.83
C SER A 179 0.57 -9.56 33.49
N VAL A 180 -0.38 -9.39 34.40
CA VAL A 180 -0.46 -8.20 35.24
C VAL A 180 0.65 -8.22 36.29
N SER A 181 1.37 -7.12 36.45
CA SER A 181 2.46 -6.97 37.41
C SER A 181 2.03 -7.32 38.84
N ALA A 182 2.88 -7.97 39.61
CA ALA A 182 2.58 -8.48 40.96
C ALA A 182 2.14 -7.40 41.98
N ASN A 183 2.47 -6.14 41.73
CA ASN A 183 2.08 -5.01 42.57
C ASN A 183 0.69 -4.42 42.25
N LYS A 184 0.01 -4.95 41.23
CA LYS A 184 -1.34 -4.55 40.85
C LYS A 184 -2.37 -5.60 41.29
N PRO A 185 -3.63 -5.22 41.54
CA PRO A 185 -4.69 -6.17 41.91
C PRO A 185 -5.06 -7.08 40.74
N ASN A 186 -5.68 -8.22 41.05
CA ASN A 186 -6.28 -9.12 40.07
C ASN A 186 -7.35 -8.38 39.25
N ILE A 187 -7.58 -8.83 38.02
CA ILE A 187 -8.57 -8.23 37.11
C ILE A 187 -9.96 -8.71 37.47
N GLU A 188 -10.82 -7.82 37.90
CA GLU A 188 -12.25 -8.10 38.04
C GLU A 188 -12.97 -7.97 36.68
N THR A 189 -12.79 -6.84 36.00
CA THR A 189 -13.43 -6.57 34.70
C THR A 189 -12.53 -5.65 33.88
N ILE A 190 -12.35 -5.98 32.59
CA ILE A 190 -11.73 -5.08 31.60
C ILE A 190 -12.80 -4.05 31.22
N LEU A 191 -12.49 -2.78 31.45
CA LEU A 191 -13.39 -1.65 31.23
C LEU A 191 -13.14 -0.95 29.90
N TRP A 192 -11.89 -0.94 29.45
CA TRP A 192 -11.47 -0.29 28.20
C TRP A 192 -10.30 -1.04 27.59
N GLN A 193 -10.27 -1.12 26.27
CA GLN A 193 -9.14 -1.68 25.54
C GLN A 193 -8.89 -0.89 24.26
N GLU A 194 -7.61 -0.70 23.96
CA GLU A 194 -7.15 -0.10 22.72
C GLU A 194 -5.93 -0.89 22.21
N MET A 195 -5.93 -1.23 20.92
CA MET A 195 -4.85 -1.95 20.28
C MET A 195 -4.45 -1.27 18.99
N ARG A 196 -3.15 -1.06 18.79
CA ARG A 196 -2.59 -0.39 17.63
C ARG A 196 -1.36 -1.13 17.12
N LEU A 197 -1.20 -1.16 15.79
CA LEU A 197 0.03 -1.64 15.17
C LEU A 197 1.09 -0.55 15.20
N ARG A 198 2.34 -0.96 15.48
CA ARG A 198 3.53 -0.11 15.45
C ARG A 198 4.67 -0.84 14.75
N ASP A 199 5.55 -0.09 14.10
CA ASP A 199 6.79 -0.57 13.50
C ASP A 199 6.63 -1.82 12.61
N VAL A 200 5.56 -1.85 11.80
CA VAL A 200 5.27 -2.99 10.92
C VAL A 200 6.19 -2.95 9.71
N SER A 201 6.85 -4.05 9.44
CA SER A 201 7.67 -4.23 8.24
C SER A 201 7.37 -5.55 7.55
N VAL A 202 7.42 -5.55 6.22
CA VAL A 202 7.20 -6.75 5.40
C VAL A 202 8.35 -6.92 4.41
N ARG A 203 8.89 -8.13 4.34
CA ARG A 203 9.96 -8.51 3.41
C ARG A 203 9.53 -9.71 2.58
N SER A 204 9.90 -9.70 1.30
CA SER A 204 9.73 -10.85 0.42
C SER A 204 10.88 -11.85 0.64
N LEU A 205 10.53 -13.12 0.71
CA LEU A 205 11.44 -14.26 0.75
C LEU A 205 10.95 -15.30 -0.25
N ASP A 206 11.78 -16.29 -0.56
CA ASP A 206 11.40 -17.36 -1.49
C ASP A 206 10.22 -18.18 -0.94
N GLY A 207 9.10 -18.13 -1.66
CA GLY A 207 7.86 -18.83 -1.33
C GLY A 207 7.04 -18.24 -0.18
N LYS A 208 7.41 -17.08 0.38
CA LYS A 208 6.73 -16.49 1.55
C LYS A 208 6.99 -15.00 1.71
N LEU A 209 6.16 -14.36 2.52
CA LEU A 209 6.41 -13.04 3.09
C LEU A 209 6.77 -13.18 4.56
N HIS A 210 7.76 -12.43 5.00
CA HIS A 210 8.10 -12.29 6.40
C HIS A 210 7.54 -10.97 6.93
N LEU A 211 6.77 -11.05 8.01
CA LEU A 211 6.08 -9.94 8.66
C LEU A 211 6.64 -9.78 10.07
N ASP A 212 7.12 -8.59 10.40
CA ASP A 212 7.55 -8.18 11.74
C ASP A 212 6.76 -6.96 12.17
N GLY A 213 6.56 -6.78 13.48
CA GLY A 213 5.93 -5.59 14.03
C GLY A 213 5.66 -5.69 15.52
N GLU A 214 5.00 -4.68 16.05
CA GLU A 214 4.56 -4.62 17.43
C GLU A 214 3.05 -4.35 17.51
N LEU A 215 2.35 -5.08 18.38
CA LEU A 215 0.98 -4.79 18.79
C LEU A 215 1.02 -4.07 20.13
N SER A 216 0.77 -2.75 20.13
CA SER A 216 0.60 -1.97 21.34
C SER A 216 -0.77 -2.26 21.92
N VAL A 217 -0.82 -2.69 23.17
CA VAL A 217 -2.04 -3.04 23.91
C VAL A 217 -2.16 -2.13 25.11
N PHE A 218 -3.29 -1.45 25.23
CA PHE A 218 -3.63 -0.65 26.40
C PHE A 218 -4.98 -1.08 26.95
N LEU A 219 -5.05 -1.31 28.25
CA LEU A 219 -6.25 -1.73 28.96
C LEU A 219 -6.49 -0.86 30.18
N ILE A 220 -7.77 -0.53 30.45
CA ILE A 220 -8.23 -0.06 31.76
C ILE A 220 -9.09 -1.15 32.36
N TYR A 221 -8.85 -1.49 33.63
CA TYR A 221 -9.61 -2.54 34.32
C TYR A 221 -9.95 -2.14 35.76
N SER A 222 -11.01 -2.74 36.28
CA SER A 222 -11.31 -2.74 37.71
C SER A 222 -10.53 -3.87 38.38
N GLY A 223 -9.88 -3.57 39.50
CA GLY A 223 -9.25 -4.59 40.34
C GLY A 223 -10.25 -5.27 41.27
N GLU A 224 -9.98 -6.49 41.69
CA GLU A 224 -10.76 -7.19 42.71
C GLU A 224 -10.70 -6.45 44.05
N GLY A 225 -11.83 -6.28 44.72
CA GLY A 225 -12.01 -5.69 46.06
C GLY A 225 -12.85 -4.41 46.09
N GLU A 226 -13.48 -4.16 47.25
CA GLU A 226 -14.23 -2.92 47.47
C GLU A 226 -13.28 -1.72 47.50
N HIS A 227 -13.59 -0.66 46.75
CA HIS A 227 -12.81 0.57 46.64
C HIS A 227 -11.43 0.48 45.99
N THR A 228 -11.21 -0.50 45.11
CA THR A 228 -9.96 -0.57 44.34
C THR A 228 -9.93 0.55 43.29
N PRO A 229 -8.89 1.38 43.25
CA PRO A 229 -8.80 2.43 42.24
C PRO A 229 -8.69 1.78 40.83
N VAL A 230 -9.12 2.52 39.83
CA VAL A 230 -8.97 2.12 38.43
C VAL A 230 -7.51 1.81 38.12
N GLN A 231 -7.28 0.69 37.49
CA GLN A 231 -5.97 0.23 37.06
C GLN A 231 -5.85 0.29 35.55
N TRP A 232 -4.62 0.33 35.07
CA TRP A 232 -4.31 0.25 33.64
C TRP A 232 -3.10 -0.65 33.39
N LEU A 233 -3.05 -1.22 32.19
CA LEU A 233 -1.97 -2.03 31.67
C LEU A 233 -1.60 -1.50 30.30
N GLU A 234 -0.33 -1.27 30.04
CA GLU A 234 0.19 -0.92 28.72
C GLU A 234 1.37 -1.85 28.43
N GLU A 235 1.27 -2.56 27.31
CA GLU A 235 2.28 -3.53 26.87
C GLU A 235 2.48 -3.42 25.36
N SER A 236 3.71 -3.68 24.92
CA SER A 236 4.06 -3.83 23.51
C SER A 236 4.38 -5.29 23.24
N ILE A 237 3.58 -5.92 22.41
CA ILE A 237 3.69 -7.33 22.04
C ILE A 237 4.41 -7.41 20.69
N PRO A 238 5.70 -7.80 20.63
CA PRO A 238 6.38 -8.01 19.37
C PRO A 238 5.81 -9.26 18.68
N PHE A 239 5.57 -9.17 17.39
CA PHE A 239 5.20 -10.32 16.59
C PHE A 239 6.13 -10.47 15.39
N SER A 240 6.40 -11.71 15.03
CA SER A 240 7.19 -12.07 13.87
C SER A 240 6.61 -13.35 13.26
N GLY A 241 6.39 -13.36 11.96
CA GLY A 241 5.81 -14.52 11.33
C GLY A 241 5.94 -14.53 9.82
N GLU A 242 5.46 -15.62 9.24
CA GLU A 242 5.56 -15.87 7.81
C GLU A 242 4.17 -16.13 7.23
N VAL A 243 3.94 -15.60 6.03
CA VAL A 243 2.72 -15.85 5.24
C VAL A 243 3.14 -16.55 3.95
N GLU A 244 2.62 -17.74 3.72
CA GLU A 244 2.96 -18.52 2.53
C GLU A 244 2.46 -17.86 1.25
N LEU A 245 3.36 -17.71 0.30
CA LEU A 245 3.12 -17.07 -0.98
C LEU A 245 4.06 -17.67 -2.04
N SER A 246 3.63 -18.74 -2.68
CA SER A 246 4.44 -19.56 -3.60
C SER A 246 5.09 -18.77 -4.73
N GLU A 247 4.48 -17.66 -5.14
CA GLU A 247 4.96 -16.79 -6.21
C GLU A 247 6.03 -15.78 -5.75
N ALA A 248 6.20 -15.62 -4.43
CA ALA A 248 7.18 -14.67 -3.88
C ALA A 248 8.60 -15.15 -4.10
N VAL A 249 9.49 -14.23 -4.44
CA VAL A 249 10.95 -14.41 -4.44
C VAL A 249 11.62 -13.24 -3.71
N GLU A 250 12.83 -13.45 -3.20
CA GLU A 250 13.52 -12.49 -2.33
C GLU A 250 13.74 -11.12 -3.01
N GLU A 251 13.98 -11.12 -4.32
CA GLU A 251 14.22 -9.89 -5.09
C GLU A 251 12.95 -9.08 -5.36
N MET A 252 11.75 -9.61 -5.08
CA MET A 252 10.51 -8.87 -5.28
C MET A 252 10.35 -7.75 -4.26
N ILE A 253 9.74 -6.68 -4.71
CA ILE A 253 9.51 -5.47 -3.94
C ILE A 253 8.11 -5.53 -3.35
N PRO A 254 7.99 -5.68 -2.02
CA PRO A 254 6.69 -5.68 -1.37
C PRO A 254 6.13 -4.26 -1.22
N ALA A 255 4.84 -4.11 -1.51
CA ALA A 255 3.99 -2.99 -1.16
C ALA A 255 2.77 -3.56 -0.44
N VAL A 256 2.89 -3.74 0.87
CA VAL A 256 1.90 -4.43 1.68
C VAL A 256 1.27 -3.47 2.68
N GLY A 257 -0.04 -3.28 2.57
CA GLY A 257 -0.82 -2.59 3.59
C GLY A 257 -1.21 -3.58 4.69
N VAL A 258 -0.96 -3.21 5.95
CA VAL A 258 -1.34 -4.04 7.11
C VAL A 258 -2.29 -3.25 7.99
N ARG A 259 -3.41 -3.86 8.36
CA ARG A 259 -4.39 -3.25 9.26
C ARG A 259 -5.02 -4.28 10.20
N ILE A 260 -5.45 -3.84 11.37
CA ILE A 260 -6.23 -4.67 12.29
C ILE A 260 -7.66 -4.80 11.71
N LEU A 261 -8.14 -6.04 11.55
CA LEU A 261 -9.54 -6.32 11.25
C LEU A 261 -10.36 -6.50 12.51
N HIS A 262 -9.76 -7.13 13.51
CA HIS A 262 -10.36 -7.40 14.81
C HIS A 262 -9.27 -7.56 15.83
N ALA A 263 -9.48 -7.01 17.03
CA ALA A 263 -8.60 -7.22 18.16
C ALA A 263 -9.41 -7.26 19.46
N GLU A 264 -9.06 -8.20 20.33
CA GLU A 264 -9.75 -8.43 21.60
C GLU A 264 -8.76 -8.84 22.69
N ALA A 265 -9.06 -8.46 23.92
CA ALA A 265 -8.31 -8.83 25.11
C ALA A 265 -9.27 -9.39 26.17
N ASP A 266 -9.03 -10.62 26.57
CA ASP A 266 -9.82 -11.34 27.55
C ASP A 266 -9.00 -11.70 28.78
N LYS A 267 -9.58 -11.52 29.99
CA LYS A 267 -8.94 -11.95 31.23
C LYS A 267 -8.89 -13.46 31.35
N LYS A 268 -7.77 -13.98 31.84
CA LYS A 268 -7.55 -15.40 32.11
C LYS A 268 -6.99 -15.63 33.53
N PRO A 269 -7.26 -16.81 34.11
CA PRO A 269 -6.59 -17.21 35.33
C PRO A 269 -5.12 -17.60 35.03
N ASP A 270 -4.23 -17.20 35.92
CA ASP A 270 -2.84 -17.67 35.93
C ASP A 270 -2.74 -19.13 36.46
N SER A 271 -1.50 -19.62 36.67
CA SER A 271 -1.21 -20.96 37.19
C SER A 271 -1.79 -21.21 38.59
N ASP A 272 -2.02 -20.15 39.37
CA ASP A 272 -2.53 -20.22 40.73
C ASP A 272 -4.07 -20.04 40.78
N GLY A 273 -4.68 -19.80 39.63
CA GLY A 273 -6.11 -19.59 39.45
C GLY A 273 -6.59 -18.16 39.69
N GLU A 274 -5.66 -17.21 39.83
CA GLU A 274 -5.96 -15.80 39.98
C GLU A 274 -6.11 -15.11 38.63
N MET A 275 -7.07 -14.17 38.48
CA MET A 275 -7.31 -13.43 37.23
C MET A 275 -6.23 -12.38 37.00
N ARG A 276 -5.05 -12.82 36.58
CA ARG A 276 -3.84 -12.00 36.39
C ARG A 276 -3.25 -12.07 35.00
N GLU A 277 -3.79 -12.87 34.13
CA GLU A 277 -3.39 -12.96 32.74
C GLU A 277 -4.45 -12.36 31.82
N VAL A 278 -3.98 -11.82 30.70
CA VAL A 278 -4.81 -11.29 29.63
C VAL A 278 -4.39 -12.00 28.33
N GLU A 279 -5.32 -12.74 27.74
CA GLU A 279 -5.14 -13.25 26.38
C GLU A 279 -5.46 -12.14 25.41
N VAL A 280 -4.51 -11.83 24.54
CA VAL A 280 -4.64 -10.83 23.47
C VAL A 280 -4.69 -11.57 22.16
N GLU A 281 -5.75 -11.36 21.38
CA GLU A 281 -5.88 -11.87 20.02
C GLU A 281 -6.11 -10.71 19.05
N ALA A 282 -5.33 -10.66 17.96
CA ALA A 282 -5.51 -9.70 16.87
C ALA A 282 -5.45 -10.41 15.52
N VAL A 283 -6.39 -10.07 14.65
CA VAL A 283 -6.45 -10.52 13.26
C VAL A 283 -6.06 -9.38 12.35
N LEU A 284 -4.96 -9.54 11.61
CA LEU A 284 -4.42 -8.55 10.70
C LEU A 284 -4.79 -8.91 9.27
N GLU A 285 -5.32 -7.95 8.50
CA GLU A 285 -5.44 -8.06 7.05
C GLU A 285 -4.15 -7.56 6.40
N LEU A 286 -3.68 -8.32 5.43
CA LEU A 286 -2.54 -8.01 4.58
C LEU A 286 -3.06 -7.73 3.16
N ASP A 287 -2.91 -6.50 2.67
CA ASP A 287 -3.20 -6.13 1.28
C ASP A 287 -1.91 -6.17 0.48
N ILE A 288 -1.66 -7.31 -0.18
CA ILE A 288 -0.36 -7.68 -0.75
C ILE A 288 -0.28 -7.29 -2.22
N ARG A 289 0.76 -6.50 -2.55
CA ARG A 289 1.25 -6.26 -3.90
C ARG A 289 2.73 -6.58 -3.93
N LEU A 290 3.16 -7.46 -4.84
CA LEU A 290 4.57 -7.71 -5.07
C LEU A 290 4.93 -7.29 -6.49
N TYR A 291 5.97 -6.48 -6.60
CA TYR A 291 6.51 -6.04 -7.88
C TYR A 291 7.84 -6.72 -8.16
N LYS A 292 8.02 -7.11 -9.42
CA LYS A 292 9.27 -7.63 -9.94
C LYS A 292 9.88 -6.60 -10.88
N GLU A 293 11.11 -6.19 -10.61
CA GLU A 293 11.90 -5.41 -11.55
C GLU A 293 12.66 -6.38 -12.46
N GLU A 294 12.47 -6.24 -13.76
CA GLU A 294 13.12 -7.10 -14.75
C GLU A 294 13.52 -6.31 -15.99
N SER A 295 14.53 -6.82 -16.68
CA SER A 295 14.91 -6.33 -17.99
C SER A 295 14.10 -7.06 -19.05
N VAL A 296 13.29 -6.33 -19.80
CA VAL A 296 12.43 -6.86 -20.86
C VAL A 296 13.07 -6.59 -22.22
N GLU A 297 13.29 -7.67 -22.97
CA GLU A 297 13.71 -7.56 -24.37
C GLU A 297 12.51 -7.17 -25.23
N LEU A 298 12.64 -6.07 -25.98
CA LEU A 298 11.60 -5.58 -26.91
C LEU A 298 12.12 -5.67 -28.34
N LEU A 299 11.30 -6.24 -29.23
CA LEU A 299 11.60 -6.30 -30.66
C LEU A 299 11.36 -4.92 -31.28
N SER A 300 12.45 -4.20 -31.57
CA SER A 300 12.40 -2.84 -32.11
C SER A 300 12.33 -2.82 -33.64
N ASP A 301 12.99 -3.76 -34.31
CA ASP A 301 13.00 -3.85 -35.80
C ASP A 301 13.39 -5.24 -36.27
N LEU A 302 13.07 -5.57 -37.53
CA LEU A 302 13.51 -6.80 -38.17
C LEU A 302 13.58 -6.62 -39.69
N TYR A 303 14.38 -7.43 -40.34
CA TYR A 303 14.44 -7.58 -41.80
C TYR A 303 14.99 -8.97 -42.16
N SER A 304 14.82 -9.40 -43.42
CA SER A 304 15.41 -10.63 -43.90
C SER A 304 16.33 -10.35 -45.11
N THR A 305 17.38 -11.17 -45.23
CA THR A 305 18.24 -11.20 -46.42
C THR A 305 17.64 -12.09 -47.53
N GLY A 306 16.61 -12.90 -47.22
CA GLY A 306 15.96 -13.83 -48.13
C GLY A 306 14.60 -13.39 -48.68
N CYS A 307 13.91 -12.44 -48.04
CA CYS A 307 12.62 -11.97 -48.46
C CYS A 307 12.38 -10.50 -48.02
N GLU A 308 11.38 -9.86 -48.63
CA GLU A 308 10.94 -8.53 -48.17
C GLU A 308 10.07 -8.68 -46.91
N VAL A 309 10.48 -8.02 -45.85
CA VAL A 309 9.73 -8.00 -44.57
C VAL A 309 9.12 -6.62 -44.39
N VAL A 310 7.79 -6.56 -44.29
CA VAL A 310 7.03 -5.36 -43.98
C VAL A 310 6.57 -5.51 -42.54
N SER A 311 7.05 -4.61 -41.65
CA SER A 311 6.66 -4.55 -40.24
C SER A 311 5.87 -3.29 -39.96
N GLU A 312 4.87 -3.41 -39.13
CA GLU A 312 4.20 -2.26 -38.51
C GLU A 312 4.74 -2.05 -37.12
N GLN A 313 4.92 -0.79 -36.75
CA GLN A 313 5.32 -0.40 -35.41
C GLN A 313 4.15 0.21 -34.66
N GLY A 314 4.13 0.00 -33.36
CA GLY A 314 3.18 0.60 -32.44
C GLY A 314 3.84 0.90 -31.12
N GLU A 315 3.14 1.67 -30.32
CA GLU A 315 3.62 2.07 -29.00
C GLU A 315 3.12 1.10 -27.93
N VAL A 316 3.99 0.72 -27.02
CA VAL A 316 3.65 0.00 -25.79
C VAL A 316 3.99 0.86 -24.59
N CYS A 317 3.03 0.96 -23.65
CA CYS A 317 3.22 1.70 -22.41
C CYS A 317 3.31 0.71 -21.25
N PHE A 318 4.33 0.87 -20.41
CA PHE A 318 4.54 0.10 -19.19
C PHE A 318 5.28 0.96 -18.15
N ASP A 319 5.46 0.44 -16.95
CA ASP A 319 6.15 1.17 -15.89
C ASP A 319 7.54 0.63 -15.64
N ARG A 320 8.44 1.51 -15.24
CA ARG A 320 9.68 1.12 -14.56
C ARG A 320 9.65 1.61 -13.12
N LEU A 321 10.36 0.94 -12.23
CA LEU A 321 10.61 1.47 -10.90
C LEU A 321 11.59 2.65 -11.01
N LEU A 322 11.16 3.84 -10.58
CA LEU A 322 12.01 5.01 -10.52
C LEU A 322 12.81 5.03 -9.24
N THR A 323 12.12 4.83 -8.09
CA THR A 323 12.76 4.77 -6.79
C THR A 323 11.94 3.99 -5.78
N ARG A 324 12.64 3.40 -4.81
CA ARG A 324 12.12 2.89 -3.56
C ARG A 324 12.85 3.60 -2.44
N ASN A 325 12.12 4.28 -1.58
CA ASN A 325 12.70 5.01 -0.46
C ASN A 325 11.89 4.80 0.81
N SER A 326 12.57 4.89 1.95
CA SER A 326 11.94 4.88 3.27
C SER A 326 12.62 5.94 4.12
N CYS A 327 11.84 6.77 4.78
CA CYS A 327 12.36 7.79 5.68
C CYS A 327 11.55 7.86 6.97
N LYS A 328 12.16 8.48 7.98
CA LYS A 328 11.53 8.74 9.27
C LYS A 328 11.27 10.22 9.42
N MET A 329 10.06 10.58 9.81
CA MET A 329 9.63 11.96 9.99
C MET A 329 9.23 12.19 11.44
N ARG A 330 9.67 13.32 12.01
CA ARG A 330 9.32 13.71 13.37
C ARG A 330 8.14 14.68 13.34
N VAL A 331 7.16 14.42 14.19
CA VAL A 331 6.01 15.29 14.42
C VAL A 331 5.97 15.64 15.90
N GLY A 332 5.72 16.88 16.22
CA GLY A 332 5.63 17.33 17.61
C GLY A 332 4.66 18.49 17.76
N GLY A 333 4.11 18.61 18.95
CA GLY A 333 3.19 19.67 19.31
C GLY A 333 2.88 19.68 20.80
N SER A 334 1.99 20.56 21.22
CA SER A 334 1.52 20.64 22.60
C SER A 334 0.01 20.47 22.70
N VAL A 335 -0.42 19.79 23.74
CA VAL A 335 -1.83 19.57 24.09
C VAL A 335 -2.11 20.32 25.38
N SER A 336 -3.14 21.18 25.39
CA SER A 336 -3.49 22.01 26.55
C SER A 336 -4.70 21.45 27.27
N PHE A 337 -4.60 21.21 28.57
CA PHE A 337 -5.66 20.68 29.40
C PHE A 337 -6.51 21.78 30.03
N GLN A 338 -7.84 21.60 30.09
CA GLN A 338 -8.76 22.58 30.66
C GLN A 338 -8.65 22.72 32.19
N LYS A 339 -8.31 21.60 32.89
CA LYS A 339 -8.17 21.53 34.34
C LYS A 339 -6.90 20.80 34.75
N PRO A 340 -5.73 21.37 34.45
CA PRO A 340 -4.45 20.67 34.60
C PRO A 340 -4.11 20.31 36.06
N GLU A 341 -4.60 21.09 37.04
CA GLU A 341 -4.38 20.89 38.47
C GLU A 341 -4.96 19.58 39.00
N ARG A 342 -5.87 18.94 38.25
CA ARG A 342 -6.50 17.66 38.62
C ARG A 342 -5.87 16.46 37.96
N ILE A 343 -4.92 16.66 37.03
CA ILE A 343 -4.29 15.57 36.33
C ILE A 343 -3.16 14.99 37.17
N LEU A 344 -3.26 13.69 37.46
CA LEU A 344 -2.22 12.95 38.16
C LEU A 344 -1.13 12.49 37.23
N GLN A 345 -1.53 11.88 36.09
CA GLN A 345 -0.58 11.41 35.06
C GLN A 345 -1.31 11.11 33.75
N ILE A 346 -0.56 11.17 32.65
CA ILE A 346 -0.97 10.60 31.37
C ILE A 346 -0.68 9.09 31.45
N CYS A 347 -1.69 8.26 31.23
CA CYS A 347 -1.56 6.80 31.31
C CYS A 347 -1.43 6.13 29.95
N HIS A 348 -1.85 6.82 28.88
CA HIS A 348 -1.73 6.30 27.53
C HIS A 348 -1.68 7.42 26.49
N SER A 349 -1.00 7.15 25.38
CA SER A 349 -0.98 8.01 24.20
C SER A 349 -1.16 7.16 22.95
N SER A 350 -2.16 7.47 22.15
CA SER A 350 -2.41 6.85 20.85
C SER A 350 -2.48 7.88 19.75
N GLY A 351 -2.30 7.43 18.49
CA GLY A 351 -2.31 8.33 17.35
C GLY A 351 -2.72 7.63 16.06
N ILE A 352 -3.39 8.40 15.19
CA ILE A 352 -3.77 7.99 13.84
C ILE A 352 -3.12 8.96 12.86
N VAL A 353 -2.33 8.42 11.91
CA VAL A 353 -1.71 9.21 10.85
C VAL A 353 -2.65 9.28 9.67
N ARG A 354 -2.92 10.50 9.18
CA ARG A 354 -3.72 10.74 7.98
C ARG A 354 -2.94 11.56 6.98
N LEU A 355 -2.92 11.09 5.75
CA LEU A 355 -2.36 11.81 4.62
C LEU A 355 -3.46 12.66 3.97
N ASP A 356 -3.24 13.96 3.86
CA ASP A 356 -4.15 14.89 3.19
C ASP A 356 -3.76 15.05 1.73
N GLU A 357 -2.46 15.26 1.45
CA GLU A 357 -1.98 15.51 0.09
C GLU A 357 -0.60 14.89 -0.13
N SER A 358 -0.35 14.46 -1.37
CA SER A 358 0.97 14.10 -1.86
C SER A 358 1.15 14.61 -3.29
N ARG A 359 2.28 15.29 -3.55
CA ARG A 359 2.56 15.91 -4.85
C ARG A 359 4.05 15.86 -5.19
N PRO A 360 4.41 15.69 -6.47
CA PRO A 360 5.79 15.83 -6.91
C PRO A 360 6.35 17.22 -6.58
N SER A 361 7.62 17.27 -6.17
CA SER A 361 8.38 18.47 -5.91
C SER A 361 9.78 18.34 -6.51
N GLU A 362 10.57 19.41 -6.47
CA GLU A 362 11.91 19.46 -7.07
C GLU A 362 12.86 18.37 -6.55
N ASN A 363 12.76 18.01 -5.26
CA ASN A 363 13.64 17.06 -4.59
C ASN A 363 13.00 15.70 -4.26
N GLY A 364 11.75 15.47 -4.68
CA GLY A 364 11.04 14.24 -4.37
C GLY A 364 9.55 14.42 -4.23
N LEU A 365 8.89 13.58 -3.42
CA LEU A 365 7.46 13.64 -3.14
C LEU A 365 7.21 14.47 -1.89
N ALA A 366 6.59 15.63 -2.04
CA ALA A 366 6.09 16.41 -0.92
C ALA A 366 4.82 15.76 -0.38
N ILE A 367 4.73 15.60 0.93
CA ILE A 367 3.57 15.05 1.65
C ILE A 367 3.12 16.01 2.73
N GLU A 368 1.81 16.13 2.89
CA GLU A 368 1.16 16.92 3.93
C GLU A 368 0.07 16.06 4.58
N GLY A 369 -0.10 16.20 5.89
CA GLY A 369 -1.09 15.42 6.61
C GLY A 369 -1.18 15.82 8.06
N VAL A 370 -1.94 15.03 8.81
CA VAL A 370 -2.16 15.25 10.24
C VAL A 370 -1.94 13.97 11.04
N LEU A 371 -1.43 14.15 12.25
CA LEU A 371 -1.40 13.15 13.31
C LEU A 371 -2.50 13.50 14.32
N GLU A 372 -3.56 12.73 14.36
CA GLU A 372 -4.57 12.82 15.39
C GLU A 372 -4.08 12.10 16.64
N VAL A 373 -3.85 12.83 17.72
CA VAL A 373 -3.34 12.30 18.99
C VAL A 373 -4.45 12.25 20.00
N SER A 374 -4.59 11.14 20.71
CA SER A 374 -5.46 10.97 21.85
C SER A 374 -4.63 10.65 23.10
N LEU A 375 -4.84 11.41 24.17
CA LEU A 375 -4.19 11.22 25.47
C LEU A 375 -5.23 10.82 26.50
N LEU A 376 -5.04 9.66 27.12
CA LEU A 376 -5.80 9.23 28.29
C LEU A 376 -5.03 9.59 29.56
N TYR A 377 -5.71 10.14 30.56
CA TYR A 377 -5.09 10.59 31.79
C TYR A 377 -5.94 10.26 33.02
N LEU A 378 -5.27 10.05 34.13
CA LEU A 378 -5.90 9.90 35.46
C LEU A 378 -6.02 11.24 36.14
N THR A 379 -7.10 11.40 36.92
CA THR A 379 -7.36 12.59 37.72
C THR A 379 -7.49 12.26 39.19
N ASP A 380 -7.46 13.28 40.04
CA ASP A 380 -7.76 13.21 41.49
C ASP A 380 -9.27 13.37 41.80
N ASP A 381 -10.12 13.43 40.76
CA ASP A 381 -11.57 13.58 40.90
C ASP A 381 -12.25 12.21 40.94
N ASP A 382 -12.71 11.77 42.10
CA ASP A 382 -13.46 10.50 42.24
C ASP A 382 -14.70 10.42 41.32
N ALA A 383 -15.25 11.58 40.91
CA ALA A 383 -16.38 11.64 40.00
C ALA A 383 -15.98 11.44 38.54
N ALA A 384 -14.74 11.71 38.18
CA ALA A 384 -14.19 11.54 36.82
C ALA A 384 -12.73 11.10 36.91
N PRO A 385 -12.43 9.86 37.38
CA PRO A 385 -11.07 9.41 37.66
C PRO A 385 -10.22 9.21 36.38
N VAL A 386 -10.87 9.13 35.22
CA VAL A 386 -10.23 9.01 33.91
C VAL A 386 -10.79 10.09 33.00
N GLY A 387 -9.92 10.66 32.17
CA GLY A 387 -10.30 11.60 31.11
C GLY A 387 -9.51 11.33 29.83
N ALA A 388 -10.02 11.86 28.72
CA ALA A 388 -9.34 11.86 27.45
C ALA A 388 -9.30 13.27 26.86
N ILE A 389 -8.27 13.53 26.07
CA ILE A 389 -8.17 14.73 25.25
C ILE A 389 -7.56 14.35 23.91
N SER A 390 -8.09 14.90 22.83
CA SER A 390 -7.57 14.69 21.48
C SER A 390 -7.12 16.02 20.89
N GLU A 391 -6.05 15.96 20.10
CA GLU A 391 -5.47 17.10 19.40
C GLU A 391 -4.99 16.68 18.02
N VAL A 392 -5.03 17.59 17.06
CA VAL A 392 -4.60 17.37 15.69
C VAL A 392 -3.27 18.09 15.43
N LEU A 393 -2.23 17.34 15.15
CA LEU A 393 -0.89 17.86 14.90
C LEU A 393 -0.58 17.78 13.40
N PRO A 394 -0.46 18.92 12.69
CA PRO A 394 -0.11 18.90 11.27
C PRO A 394 1.36 18.49 11.09
N PHE A 395 1.63 17.79 9.98
CA PHE A 395 2.98 17.51 9.54
C PHE A 395 3.12 17.76 8.03
N SER A 396 4.33 18.10 7.64
CA SER A 396 4.71 18.21 6.24
C SER A 396 6.16 17.79 6.06
N GLY A 397 6.50 17.26 4.88
CA GLY A 397 7.86 16.87 4.58
C GLY A 397 8.02 16.45 3.14
N THR A 398 9.25 16.11 2.77
CA THR A 398 9.57 15.60 1.43
C THR A 398 10.31 14.28 1.56
N VAL A 399 9.82 13.27 0.84
CA VAL A 399 10.49 11.97 0.68
C VAL A 399 11.31 12.04 -0.60
N GLU A 400 12.61 11.80 -0.50
CA GLU A 400 13.52 11.88 -1.65
C GLU A 400 13.10 10.91 -2.76
N ALA A 401 12.91 11.44 -3.96
CA ALA A 401 12.60 10.69 -5.17
C ALA A 401 13.10 11.47 -6.38
N GLU A 402 14.37 11.31 -6.70
CA GLU A 402 15.02 12.04 -7.80
C GLU A 402 14.34 11.70 -9.13
N GLY A 403 14.02 12.74 -9.91
CA GLY A 403 13.38 12.58 -11.22
C GLY A 403 11.89 12.28 -11.20
N ILE A 404 11.23 12.37 -10.06
CA ILE A 404 9.76 12.24 -9.98
C ILE A 404 9.08 13.36 -10.80
N ARG A 405 7.99 13.02 -11.49
CA ARG A 405 7.18 13.93 -12.33
C ARG A 405 5.71 13.71 -12.06
N GLU A 406 4.88 14.61 -12.57
CA GLU A 406 3.42 14.53 -12.43
C GLU A 406 2.79 13.28 -13.09
N ASP A 407 3.45 12.74 -14.12
CA ASP A 407 3.00 11.52 -14.81
C ASP A 407 3.39 10.23 -14.08
N CYS A 408 4.25 10.29 -13.04
CA CYS A 408 4.62 9.15 -12.23
C CYS A 408 3.45 8.66 -11.37
N VAL A 409 3.43 7.36 -11.11
CA VAL A 409 2.49 6.73 -10.17
C VAL A 409 3.26 6.36 -8.92
N TRP A 410 2.74 6.70 -7.74
CA TRP A 410 3.38 6.37 -6.49
C TRP A 410 2.46 5.63 -5.52
N GLN A 411 3.08 4.83 -4.70
CA GLN A 411 2.45 4.16 -3.56
C GLN A 411 3.15 4.63 -2.30
N LEU A 412 2.36 5.12 -1.36
CA LEU A 412 2.82 5.69 -0.10
C LEU A 412 2.18 4.92 1.05
N ASN A 413 3.02 4.46 1.98
CA ASN A 413 2.61 3.85 3.22
C ASN A 413 3.17 4.66 4.39
N LEU A 414 2.28 5.10 5.30
CA LEU A 414 2.64 5.84 6.49
C LEU A 414 2.33 5.00 7.73
N GLY A 415 3.30 4.88 8.61
CA GLY A 415 3.17 4.18 9.88
C GLY A 415 3.53 5.09 11.06
N LEU A 416 2.88 4.91 12.19
CA LEU A 416 3.29 5.49 13.46
C LEU A 416 4.27 4.52 14.13
N GLU A 417 5.54 4.93 14.24
CA GLU A 417 6.58 4.11 14.88
C GLU A 417 6.60 4.36 16.39
N GLN A 418 6.66 5.63 16.79
CA GLN A 418 6.72 6.03 18.19
C GLN A 418 5.79 7.20 18.47
N LEU A 419 5.17 7.19 19.64
CA LEU A 419 4.39 8.29 20.16
C LEU A 419 4.59 8.36 21.68
N GLY A 420 4.89 9.53 22.18
CA GLY A 420 5.00 9.79 23.61
C GLY A 420 4.48 11.16 23.96
N ALA A 421 3.89 11.27 25.14
CA ALA A 421 3.41 12.53 25.71
C ALA A 421 3.98 12.72 27.11
N VAL A 422 4.45 13.92 27.40
CA VAL A 422 5.04 14.28 28.70
C VAL A 422 4.40 15.56 29.20
N MET A 423 3.89 15.53 30.45
CA MET A 423 3.36 16.72 31.11
C MET A 423 4.47 17.76 31.28
N LEU A 424 4.22 18.95 30.81
CA LEU A 424 5.02 20.15 31.11
C LEU A 424 4.38 20.95 32.25
N GLY A 425 5.15 21.84 32.87
CA GLY A 425 4.57 22.80 33.80
C GLY A 425 3.56 23.69 33.08
N GLY A 426 2.49 24.12 33.81
CA GLY A 426 1.50 25.07 33.27
C GLY A 426 0.27 24.47 32.60
N GLY A 427 0.11 23.14 32.65
CA GLY A 427 -1.11 22.48 32.14
C GLY A 427 -1.07 22.11 30.68
N GLU A 428 0.12 21.92 30.17
CA GLU A 428 0.37 21.45 28.79
C GLU A 428 1.12 20.11 28.81
N ALA A 429 0.85 19.27 27.83
CA ALA A 429 1.67 18.11 27.52
C ALA A 429 2.40 18.33 26.19
N GLU A 430 3.70 18.06 26.17
CA GLU A 430 4.48 17.97 24.95
C GLU A 430 4.27 16.59 24.33
N VAL A 431 3.88 16.56 23.06
CA VAL A 431 3.73 15.33 22.26
C VAL A 431 4.87 15.25 21.27
N LYS A 432 5.49 14.08 21.19
CA LYS A 432 6.52 13.74 20.20
C LYS A 432 6.18 12.43 19.54
N ALA A 433 6.18 12.43 18.22
CA ALA A 433 5.93 11.24 17.41
C ALA A 433 7.01 11.05 16.34
N GLN A 434 7.24 9.81 15.97
CA GLN A 434 8.05 9.42 14.83
C GLN A 434 7.19 8.61 13.87
N LEU A 435 7.09 9.10 12.63
CA LEU A 435 6.39 8.44 11.54
C LEU A 435 7.41 7.74 10.65
N THR A 436 7.06 6.55 10.17
CA THR A 436 7.76 5.88 9.08
C THR A 436 7.00 6.13 7.79
N VAL A 437 7.71 6.51 6.74
CA VAL A 437 7.16 6.77 5.41
C VAL A 437 7.87 5.88 4.42
N GLU A 438 7.13 5.00 3.76
CA GLU A 438 7.64 4.14 2.69
C GLU A 438 7.06 4.60 1.35
N LEU A 439 7.92 4.78 0.36
CA LEU A 439 7.58 5.29 -0.95
C LEU A 439 8.09 4.37 -2.06
N LEU A 440 7.19 4.00 -2.97
CA LEU A 440 7.50 3.39 -4.26
C LEU A 440 7.03 4.34 -5.35
N VAL A 441 7.90 4.66 -6.30
CA VAL A 441 7.57 5.51 -7.45
C VAL A 441 7.79 4.73 -8.74
N PHE A 442 6.75 4.67 -9.56
CA PHE A 442 6.75 4.06 -10.88
C PHE A 442 6.68 5.15 -11.94
N GLN A 443 7.59 5.10 -12.89
CA GLN A 443 7.62 6.02 -14.02
C GLN A 443 7.04 5.35 -15.26
N PRO A 444 6.02 5.94 -15.92
CA PRO A 444 5.53 5.46 -17.20
C PRO A 444 6.62 5.56 -18.27
N MET A 445 6.79 4.47 -19.01
CA MET A 445 7.67 4.35 -20.16
C MET A 445 6.82 4.11 -21.39
N GLN A 446 7.23 4.68 -22.50
CA GLN A 446 6.62 4.49 -23.81
C GLN A 446 7.70 4.07 -24.79
N GLU A 447 7.51 2.91 -25.41
CA GLU A 447 8.48 2.30 -26.29
C GLU A 447 7.84 1.88 -27.61
N GLU A 448 8.56 2.11 -28.72
CA GLU A 448 8.16 1.62 -30.03
C GLU A 448 8.56 0.16 -30.20
N VAL A 449 7.60 -0.68 -30.59
CA VAL A 449 7.79 -2.12 -30.79
C VAL A 449 7.12 -2.58 -32.08
N VAL A 450 7.59 -3.67 -32.65
CA VAL A 450 6.95 -4.31 -33.79
C VAL A 450 5.62 -4.93 -33.35
N THR A 451 4.53 -4.58 -34.05
CA THR A 451 3.18 -5.07 -33.72
C THR A 451 2.66 -6.09 -34.71
N SER A 452 3.07 -5.99 -35.97
CA SER A 452 2.74 -6.97 -36.99
C SER A 452 3.91 -7.15 -38.00
N VAL A 453 3.96 -8.31 -38.62
CA VAL A 453 4.98 -8.65 -39.59
C VAL A 453 4.32 -9.39 -40.76
N GLN A 454 4.67 -8.98 -41.98
CA GLN A 454 4.27 -9.66 -43.20
C GLN A 454 5.51 -9.93 -44.08
N THR A 455 5.57 -11.09 -44.69
CA THR A 455 6.65 -11.45 -45.62
C THR A 455 6.14 -11.45 -47.03
N GLN A 456 6.93 -10.93 -47.94
CA GLN A 456 6.67 -10.94 -49.39
C GLN A 456 7.92 -11.40 -50.13
N PRO A 457 7.78 -12.16 -51.25
CA PRO A 457 8.92 -12.47 -52.11
C PRO A 457 9.53 -11.17 -52.65
N PHE A 458 10.85 -11.15 -52.81
CA PHE A 458 11.51 -10.04 -53.49
C PHE A 458 10.98 -9.86 -54.90
N ASP A 459 10.82 -8.62 -55.36
CA ASP A 459 10.68 -8.32 -56.77
C ASP A 459 12.00 -8.65 -57.49
N LEU A 460 12.05 -9.87 -58.12
CA LEU A 460 13.24 -10.40 -58.76
C LEU A 460 13.87 -9.45 -59.80
N LYS A 461 13.02 -8.69 -60.54
CA LYS A 461 13.51 -7.73 -61.53
C LYS A 461 14.25 -6.55 -60.87
N ARG A 462 13.72 -6.05 -59.80
CA ARG A 462 14.32 -4.97 -59.02
C ARG A 462 15.54 -5.45 -58.23
N TRP A 463 15.48 -6.69 -57.75
CA TRP A 463 16.54 -7.33 -57.01
C TRP A 463 17.79 -7.60 -57.89
N GLU A 464 17.63 -8.10 -59.12
CA GLU A 464 18.72 -8.37 -60.07
C GLU A 464 19.40 -7.10 -60.57
N GLN A 465 18.71 -5.96 -60.57
CA GLN A 465 19.29 -4.67 -60.98
C GLN A 465 20.16 -4.02 -59.90
N GLN A 466 20.10 -4.50 -58.65
CA GLN A 466 20.93 -3.96 -57.60
C GLN A 466 22.34 -4.56 -57.67
N PRO A 467 23.41 -3.74 -57.53
CA PRO A 467 24.78 -4.23 -57.55
C PRO A 467 25.06 -5.18 -56.38
N GLY A 468 25.76 -6.28 -56.64
CA GLY A 468 26.13 -7.26 -55.61
C GLY A 468 27.17 -6.74 -54.62
N ILE A 469 27.98 -5.73 -55.05
CA ILE A 469 29.01 -5.08 -54.22
C ILE A 469 28.82 -3.58 -54.30
N VAL A 470 28.75 -2.90 -53.14
CA VAL A 470 28.54 -1.46 -53.02
C VAL A 470 29.55 -0.83 -52.10
N GLY A 471 30.20 0.24 -52.56
CA GLY A 471 30.94 1.14 -51.69
C GLY A 471 29.99 2.20 -51.10
N TYR A 472 29.85 2.23 -49.77
CA TYR A 472 28.96 3.16 -49.07
C TYR A 472 29.76 4.11 -48.19
N ILE A 473 29.35 5.39 -48.17
CA ILE A 473 29.90 6.39 -47.24
C ILE A 473 28.86 6.61 -46.16
N VAL A 474 29.21 6.31 -44.89
CA VAL A 474 28.34 6.44 -43.74
C VAL A 474 27.88 7.88 -43.59
N GLN A 475 26.57 8.08 -43.55
CA GLN A 475 25.94 9.39 -43.32
C GLN A 475 25.72 9.67 -41.83
N PRO A 476 25.63 10.93 -41.41
CA PRO A 476 25.22 11.26 -40.04
C PRO A 476 23.84 10.66 -39.71
N GLY A 477 23.74 9.90 -38.61
CA GLY A 477 22.52 9.20 -38.18
C GLY A 477 22.31 7.79 -38.76
N ASP A 478 23.25 7.29 -39.57
CA ASP A 478 23.29 5.89 -39.95
C ASP A 478 23.78 5.01 -38.79
N SER A 479 23.15 3.84 -38.63
CA SER A 479 23.67 2.73 -37.81
C SER A 479 24.04 1.56 -38.70
N LEU A 480 24.91 0.67 -38.25
CA LEU A 480 25.24 -0.54 -38.96
C LEU A 480 23.99 -1.37 -39.31
N TRP A 481 23.00 -1.37 -38.37
CA TRP A 481 21.71 -2.00 -38.60
C TRP A 481 20.94 -1.42 -39.80
N LYS A 482 20.79 -0.09 -39.86
CA LYS A 482 20.09 0.60 -40.95
C LYS A 482 20.80 0.37 -42.29
N ILE A 483 22.16 0.38 -42.30
CA ILE A 483 22.96 0.10 -43.50
C ILE A 483 22.78 -1.35 -43.94
N ALA A 484 22.89 -2.31 -43.01
CA ALA A 484 22.73 -3.74 -43.34
C ALA A 484 21.33 -4.01 -43.87
N LYS A 485 20.27 -3.48 -43.22
CA LYS A 485 18.87 -3.59 -43.70
C LYS A 485 18.69 -3.03 -45.10
N LYS A 486 19.26 -1.86 -45.39
CA LYS A 486 19.14 -1.17 -46.69
C LYS A 486 19.78 -1.93 -47.82
N PHE A 487 20.87 -2.63 -47.53
CA PHE A 487 21.66 -3.35 -48.54
C PHE A 487 21.47 -4.87 -48.50
N HIS A 488 20.50 -5.37 -47.73
CA HIS A 488 20.17 -6.79 -47.61
C HIS A 488 21.39 -7.67 -47.27
N THR A 489 22.15 -7.26 -46.27
CA THR A 489 23.30 -7.96 -45.70
C THR A 489 23.14 -8.07 -44.20
N THR A 490 24.00 -8.79 -43.50
CA THR A 490 23.97 -8.85 -42.05
C THR A 490 24.92 -7.83 -41.40
N VAL A 491 24.62 -7.41 -40.17
CA VAL A 491 25.51 -6.52 -39.41
C VAL A 491 26.89 -7.17 -39.23
N ASP A 492 26.93 -8.48 -38.99
CA ASP A 492 28.19 -9.22 -38.80
C ASP A 492 29.03 -9.24 -40.07
N GLN A 493 28.44 -9.45 -41.24
CA GLN A 493 29.16 -9.33 -42.50
C GLN A 493 29.70 -7.93 -42.75
N VAL A 494 28.94 -6.89 -42.45
CA VAL A 494 29.42 -5.50 -42.56
C VAL A 494 30.61 -5.27 -41.64
N ARG A 495 30.60 -5.83 -40.45
CA ARG A 495 31.72 -5.72 -39.48
C ARG A 495 32.96 -6.49 -39.97
N GLU A 496 32.81 -7.72 -40.31
CA GLU A 496 33.91 -8.59 -40.75
C GLU A 496 34.63 -8.04 -42.00
N MET A 497 33.85 -7.60 -42.99
CA MET A 497 34.40 -7.09 -44.22
C MET A 497 35.12 -5.75 -44.11
N ASN A 498 34.76 -4.95 -43.13
CA ASN A 498 35.30 -3.59 -42.94
C ASN A 498 36.17 -3.46 -41.69
N GLU A 499 36.51 -4.59 -41.04
CA GLU A 499 37.34 -4.63 -39.83
C GLU A 499 36.84 -3.66 -38.72
N ILE A 500 35.51 -3.66 -38.48
CA ILE A 500 34.88 -2.77 -37.48
C ILE A 500 34.75 -3.51 -36.16
N ASP A 501 35.51 -3.09 -35.13
CA ASP A 501 35.48 -3.68 -33.80
C ASP A 501 34.33 -3.15 -32.90
N GLY A 502 33.60 -2.12 -33.35
CA GLY A 502 32.55 -1.44 -32.55
C GLY A 502 31.13 -1.69 -33.06
N GLU A 503 30.15 -1.14 -32.34
CA GLU A 503 28.72 -1.17 -32.71
C GLU A 503 28.34 -0.12 -33.75
N GLU A 504 29.18 0.91 -33.96
CA GLU A 504 28.93 2.03 -34.86
C GLU A 504 30.10 2.28 -35.80
N ALA A 505 29.78 2.65 -37.03
CA ALA A 505 30.77 3.19 -37.98
C ALA A 505 30.67 4.73 -37.95
N GLY A 506 31.78 5.41 -37.78
CA GLY A 506 31.83 6.88 -37.76
C GLY A 506 31.31 7.49 -39.08
N ALA A 507 30.62 8.64 -38.97
CA ALA A 507 30.17 9.39 -40.14
C ALA A 507 31.36 9.73 -41.07
N GLY A 508 31.20 9.46 -42.37
CA GLY A 508 32.25 9.62 -43.37
C GLY A 508 33.14 8.38 -43.59
N ALA A 509 33.00 7.35 -42.77
CA ALA A 509 33.67 6.07 -42.99
C ALA A 509 33.22 5.45 -44.35
N ARG A 510 34.15 4.77 -45.00
CA ARG A 510 33.87 4.07 -46.27
C ARG A 510 33.71 2.58 -46.02
N LEU A 511 32.52 2.06 -46.31
CA LEU A 511 32.19 0.66 -46.09
C LEU A 511 32.08 -0.07 -47.43
N LEU A 512 32.61 -1.28 -47.48
CA LEU A 512 32.36 -2.25 -48.54
C LEU A 512 31.19 -3.14 -48.08
N LEU A 513 30.15 -3.19 -48.88
CA LEU A 513 28.95 -3.97 -48.59
C LEU A 513 28.75 -5.02 -49.66
N ILE A 514 28.51 -6.26 -49.26
CA ILE A 514 28.15 -7.36 -50.15
C ILE A 514 26.71 -7.77 -49.83
N LYS A 515 25.92 -7.81 -50.88
CA LYS A 515 24.55 -8.29 -50.81
C LYS A 515 24.55 -9.81 -50.60
N GLU A 516 23.90 -10.27 -49.55
CA GLU A 516 23.76 -11.67 -49.25
C GLU A 516 22.60 -12.27 -50.05
N VAL A 517 22.86 -13.39 -50.73
CA VAL A 517 21.83 -14.15 -51.44
C VAL A 517 21.56 -15.42 -50.63
N THR A 518 20.70 -15.38 -49.67
CA THR A 518 20.14 -16.58 -49.04
C THR A 518 18.93 -17.03 -49.83
N ALA A 519 18.93 -18.29 -50.25
CA ALA A 519 17.76 -18.90 -50.88
C ALA A 519 16.68 -19.11 -49.81
N GLY A 520 15.94 -18.04 -49.49
CA GLY A 520 14.85 -18.07 -48.51
C GLY A 520 13.62 -18.75 -49.12
N ASN A 521 13.11 -19.77 -48.47
CA ASN A 521 11.77 -20.29 -48.71
C ASN A 521 10.76 -19.30 -48.12
N CYS A 522 10.30 -18.35 -48.90
CA CYS A 522 9.11 -17.55 -48.58
C CYS A 522 7.86 -18.41 -48.83
N SER A 523 7.45 -19.22 -47.84
CA SER A 523 6.19 -19.96 -47.85
C SER A 523 5.21 -19.37 -46.83
#